data_1f235f34250b11159d7ec109f0f512e4
#
_entry.id   1f235f34250b11159d7ec109f0f512e4
#
_cell.length_a   1.000
_cell.length_b   1.000
_cell.length_c   1.000
_cell.angle_alpha   90.00
_cell.angle_beta   90.00
_cell.angle_gamma   90.00
#
_symmetry.space_group_name_H-M   'P 1'
#
loop_
_entity.id
_entity.type
_entity.pdbx_description
1 polymer ?
#
loop_
_entity_poly.entity_id
_entity_poly.type
_entity_poly.pdbx_seq_one_letter_code
_entity_poly.pdbx_strand_id
1 'polypeptide(L)'
;MNKEDKKDKTKGFNKVLVIFASLLLLTGIGVLVRHLIFTNQYVTTNDAQIDQYVTPIASRIAGFIKEVQFEENQYVHRGDTLLIIDASEYQTKVDMANAELQSSERNAEVLSKTADAAANSISVQKARLEAAKVSVWQTQQDYNRFKNLFEAEAATRQQYDNAKAAYDIALAQLHAITEEYNSAQLNSSKEKANELPARANINIKKAAKTNAQLFLSYTVVTAPYDGFVGKRTIQPGQFVKEGQTLANVISEEKWINANFRETQLENLSEGTVVTIQVDAFPKLSFKGKIHSFSPASGSKFSVIPQDNATGNFVKIEQRIPIKIVFDPKQDLKKLRAGMNVVIHATHQS
;
A
#
# COMPACT_ATOMS: atom_id res chain seq x y z
N MET A 1 57.10 -56.11 -71.55
CA MET A 1 55.74 -55.92 -70.96
C MET A 1 55.90 -55.10 -69.74
N ASN A 2 55.71 -53.97 -69.84
CA ASN A 2 54.89 -52.80 -69.73
C ASN A 2 55.25 -52.02 -68.47
N LYS A 3 56.18 -51.04 -68.62
CA LYS A 3 56.40 -49.96 -67.68
C LYS A 3 55.44 -48.75 -67.91
N GLU A 4 54.64 -48.75 -69.01
CA GLU A 4 53.75 -47.63 -69.34
C GLU A 4 52.37 -47.69 -68.68
N ASP A 5 51.83 -48.87 -68.37
CA ASP A 5 50.46 -48.99 -67.76
C ASP A 5 50.39 -48.59 -66.28
N LYS A 6 51.52 -48.46 -65.60
CA LYS A 6 51.54 -47.99 -64.19
C LYS A 6 51.48 -46.47 -64.04
N LYS A 7 51.83 -45.72 -65.09
CA LYS A 7 51.91 -44.24 -65.05
C LYS A 7 50.58 -43.53 -65.28
N ASP A 8 49.62 -44.21 -65.95
CA ASP A 8 48.30 -43.62 -66.23
C ASP A 8 47.30 -43.85 -65.09
N LYS A 9 47.36 -44.97 -64.38
CA LYS A 9 46.52 -45.22 -63.16
C LYS A 9 46.83 -44.29 -62.00
N THR A 10 48.09 -43.90 -61.83
CA THR A 10 48.51 -42.97 -60.78
C THR A 10 48.12 -41.52 -61.13
N LYS A 11 48.06 -41.12 -62.40
CA LYS A 11 47.58 -39.78 -62.76
C LYS A 11 46.08 -39.61 -62.64
N GLY A 12 45.26 -40.64 -62.86
CA GLY A 12 43.84 -40.66 -62.58
C GLY A 12 43.51 -40.59 -61.11
N PHE A 13 44.22 -41.39 -60.33
CA PHE A 13 44.05 -41.41 -58.83
C PHE A 13 44.43 -40.06 -58.21
N ASN A 14 45.53 -39.43 -58.61
CA ASN A 14 45.92 -38.10 -58.12
C ASN A 14 44.92 -37.00 -58.53
N LYS A 15 44.29 -37.06 -59.71
CA LYS A 15 43.24 -36.11 -60.13
C LYS A 15 41.99 -36.26 -59.30
N VAL A 16 41.55 -37.50 -58.98
CA VAL A 16 40.38 -37.72 -58.07
C VAL A 16 40.70 -37.26 -56.66
N LEU A 17 41.91 -37.47 -56.12
CA LEU A 17 42.33 -37.03 -54.82
C LEU A 17 42.42 -35.50 -54.75
N VAL A 18 42.89 -34.81 -55.80
CA VAL A 18 42.91 -33.34 -55.90
C VAL A 18 41.47 -32.78 -55.94
N ILE A 19 40.56 -33.41 -56.73
CA ILE A 19 39.14 -32.99 -56.76
C ILE A 19 38.48 -33.19 -55.37
N PHE A 20 38.72 -34.31 -54.70
CA PHE A 20 38.19 -34.54 -53.36
C PHE A 20 38.75 -33.55 -52.32
N ALA A 21 40.06 -33.28 -52.36
CA ALA A 21 40.70 -32.27 -51.51
C ALA A 21 40.19 -30.87 -51.78
N SER A 22 39.95 -30.47 -53.08
CA SER A 22 39.37 -29.16 -53.41
C SER A 22 37.91 -29.05 -52.96
N LEU A 23 37.11 -30.11 -53.05
CA LEU A 23 35.74 -30.13 -52.54
C LEU A 23 35.68 -29.97 -51.04
N LEU A 24 36.60 -30.67 -50.30
CA LEU A 24 36.73 -30.60 -48.85
C LEU A 24 37.16 -29.17 -48.42
N LEU A 25 38.05 -28.54 -49.17
CA LEU A 25 38.51 -27.18 -48.93
C LEU A 25 37.40 -26.16 -49.19
N LEU A 26 36.62 -26.34 -50.26
CA LEU A 26 35.46 -25.49 -50.55
C LEU A 26 34.36 -25.60 -49.51
N THR A 27 34.07 -26.84 -49.04
CA THR A 27 33.11 -27.03 -47.93
C THR A 27 33.62 -26.41 -46.64
N GLY A 28 34.95 -26.56 -46.34
CA GLY A 28 35.58 -25.91 -45.16
C GLY A 28 35.49 -24.39 -45.21
N ILE A 29 35.78 -23.78 -46.38
CA ILE A 29 35.63 -22.34 -46.60
C ILE A 29 34.15 -21.92 -46.47
N GLY A 30 33.21 -22.69 -47.02
CA GLY A 30 31.77 -22.42 -46.91
C GLY A 30 31.29 -22.41 -45.46
N VAL A 31 31.75 -23.38 -44.64
CA VAL A 31 31.46 -23.44 -43.22
C VAL A 31 32.10 -22.26 -42.47
N LEU A 32 33.34 -21.91 -42.81
CA LEU A 32 34.05 -20.79 -42.19
C LEU A 32 33.38 -19.45 -42.51
N VAL A 33 33.01 -19.22 -43.75
CA VAL A 33 32.30 -18.01 -44.19
C VAL A 33 30.94 -17.93 -43.50
N ARG A 34 30.19 -19.04 -43.44
CA ARG A 34 28.92 -19.10 -42.72
C ARG A 34 29.09 -18.78 -41.22
N HIS A 35 30.14 -19.31 -40.62
CA HIS A 35 30.45 -19.05 -39.19
C HIS A 35 30.80 -17.58 -38.97
N LEU A 36 31.63 -16.98 -39.83
CA LEU A 36 31.99 -15.55 -39.77
C LEU A 36 30.78 -14.63 -39.97
N ILE A 37 29.91 -14.94 -40.91
CA ILE A 37 28.67 -14.18 -41.14
C ILE A 37 27.76 -14.25 -39.91
N PHE A 38 27.59 -15.46 -39.35
CA PHE A 38 26.76 -15.64 -38.14
C PHE A 38 27.31 -14.86 -36.92
N THR A 39 28.64 -14.94 -36.72
CA THR A 39 29.31 -14.23 -35.61
C THR A 39 29.24 -12.70 -35.72
N ASN A 40 29.17 -12.21 -36.97
CA ASN A 40 29.11 -10.79 -37.26
C ASN A 40 27.66 -10.23 -37.28
N GLN A 41 26.63 -11.10 -37.39
CA GLN A 41 25.22 -10.70 -37.41
C GLN A 41 24.50 -10.73 -36.06
N TYR A 42 25.03 -11.48 -35.06
CA TYR A 42 24.39 -11.68 -33.81
C TYR A 42 25.34 -11.40 -32.63
N VAL A 43 24.85 -10.61 -31.71
CA VAL A 43 25.46 -10.45 -30.39
C VAL A 43 24.84 -11.51 -29.48
N THR A 44 25.67 -12.39 -28.90
CA THR A 44 25.16 -13.50 -28.09
C THR A 44 25.66 -13.44 -26.66
N THR A 45 24.79 -13.83 -25.71
CA THR A 45 25.17 -14.09 -24.33
C THR A 45 24.51 -15.38 -23.83
N ASN A 46 25.26 -16.17 -23.08
CA ASN A 46 24.79 -17.36 -22.36
C ASN A 46 24.68 -17.09 -20.84
N ASP A 47 25.03 -15.89 -20.41
CA ASP A 47 24.88 -15.44 -19.02
C ASP A 47 23.54 -14.68 -18.89
N ALA A 48 22.45 -15.43 -18.96
CA ALA A 48 21.12 -14.91 -18.89
C ALA A 48 20.18 -15.92 -18.20
N GLN A 49 19.24 -15.39 -17.41
CA GLN A 49 18.27 -16.20 -16.68
C GLN A 49 16.87 -15.59 -16.78
N ILE A 50 15.88 -16.47 -16.77
CA ILE A 50 14.48 -16.05 -16.60
C ILE A 50 14.28 -15.62 -15.15
N ASP A 51 13.63 -14.48 -14.97
CA ASP A 51 13.29 -13.91 -13.68
C ASP A 51 11.79 -13.65 -13.55
N GLN A 52 11.29 -13.59 -12.32
CA GLN A 52 9.88 -13.32 -11.97
C GLN A 52 9.85 -12.55 -10.64
N TYR A 53 8.80 -11.78 -10.39
CA TYR A 53 8.61 -11.22 -9.06
C TYR A 53 8.30 -12.33 -8.05
N VAL A 54 9.09 -12.39 -7.01
CA VAL A 54 8.88 -13.28 -5.86
C VAL A 54 8.62 -12.41 -4.64
N THR A 55 7.37 -12.37 -4.19
CA THR A 55 6.98 -11.54 -3.06
C THR A 55 6.80 -12.39 -1.81
N PRO A 56 7.60 -12.17 -0.77
CA PRO A 56 7.38 -12.82 0.52
C PRO A 56 6.13 -12.23 1.18
N ILE A 57 5.20 -13.08 1.55
CA ILE A 57 4.02 -12.74 2.33
C ILE A 57 4.36 -12.90 3.80
N ALA A 58 4.44 -11.79 4.51
CA ALA A 58 4.75 -11.76 5.94
C ALA A 58 3.50 -11.54 6.78
N SER A 59 3.46 -12.11 7.97
CA SER A 59 2.42 -11.84 8.95
C SER A 59 2.50 -10.39 9.44
N ARG A 60 1.36 -9.71 9.53
CA ARG A 60 1.24 -8.37 10.13
C ARG A 60 0.93 -8.40 11.62
N ILE A 61 0.65 -9.60 12.16
CA ILE A 61 0.26 -9.82 13.55
C ILE A 61 0.90 -11.11 14.06
N ALA A 62 1.01 -11.25 15.37
CA ALA A 62 1.38 -12.49 16.02
C ALA A 62 0.15 -13.34 16.32
N GLY A 63 0.27 -14.68 16.27
CA GLY A 63 -0.82 -15.59 16.62
C GLY A 63 -0.57 -17.01 16.17
N PHE A 64 -1.49 -17.91 16.50
CA PHE A 64 -1.43 -19.29 16.04
C PHE A 64 -2.12 -19.45 14.69
N ILE A 65 -1.51 -20.20 13.77
CA ILE A 65 -2.15 -20.54 12.50
C ILE A 65 -3.32 -21.47 12.77
N LYS A 66 -4.52 -21.04 12.41
CA LYS A 66 -5.72 -21.87 12.52
C LYS A 66 -5.83 -22.82 11.33
N GLU A 67 -5.62 -22.30 10.13
CA GLU A 67 -5.81 -23.04 8.88
C GLU A 67 -4.87 -22.53 7.79
N VAL A 68 -4.41 -23.43 6.91
CA VAL A 68 -3.65 -23.10 5.70
C VAL A 68 -4.44 -23.63 4.51
N GLN A 69 -4.84 -22.72 3.60
CA GLN A 69 -5.79 -22.98 2.51
C GLN A 69 -5.10 -23.06 1.13
N PHE A 70 -3.79 -23.25 1.08
CA PHE A 70 -3.06 -23.43 -0.17
C PHE A 70 -2.16 -24.69 -0.13
N GLU A 71 -1.90 -25.23 -1.31
CA GLU A 71 -0.89 -26.26 -1.53
C GLU A 71 0.37 -25.67 -2.20
N GLU A 72 1.50 -26.38 -2.09
CA GLU A 72 2.74 -25.98 -2.76
C GLU A 72 2.55 -25.98 -4.28
N ASN A 73 3.03 -24.92 -4.93
CA ASN A 73 2.94 -24.69 -6.38
C ASN A 73 1.50 -24.52 -6.91
N GLN A 74 0.52 -24.31 -6.03
CA GLN A 74 -0.85 -23.99 -6.42
C GLN A 74 -0.92 -22.61 -7.05
N TYR A 75 -1.73 -22.46 -8.08
CA TYR A 75 -2.10 -21.18 -8.65
C TYR A 75 -3.18 -20.52 -7.80
N VAL A 76 -2.99 -19.24 -7.49
CA VAL A 76 -3.92 -18.42 -6.70
C VAL A 76 -4.22 -17.11 -7.40
N HIS A 77 -5.42 -16.60 -7.20
CA HIS A 77 -5.83 -15.29 -7.67
C HIS A 77 -5.64 -14.23 -6.59
N ARG A 78 -5.53 -13.00 -7.01
CA ARG A 78 -5.49 -11.85 -6.10
C ARG A 78 -6.71 -11.86 -5.19
N GLY A 79 -6.48 -11.83 -3.87
CA GLY A 79 -7.52 -11.82 -2.86
C GLY A 79 -7.88 -13.20 -2.33
N ASP A 80 -7.40 -14.30 -2.95
CA ASP A 80 -7.59 -15.64 -2.41
C ASP A 80 -6.97 -15.76 -1.03
N THR A 81 -7.68 -16.39 -0.10
CA THR A 81 -7.20 -16.64 1.25
C THR A 81 -6.12 -17.70 1.24
N LEU A 82 -4.93 -17.36 1.72
CA LEU A 82 -3.81 -18.29 1.84
C LEU A 82 -3.83 -19.01 3.19
N LEU A 83 -4.07 -18.28 4.26
CA LEU A 83 -4.12 -18.84 5.60
C LEU A 83 -4.94 -17.96 6.54
N ILE A 84 -5.36 -18.56 7.63
CA ILE A 84 -6.11 -17.92 8.69
C ILE A 84 -5.33 -18.07 10.00
N ILE A 85 -5.08 -16.95 10.66
CA ILE A 85 -4.55 -16.88 12.03
C ILE A 85 -5.74 -16.90 13.00
N ASP A 86 -5.60 -17.46 14.18
CA ASP A 86 -6.66 -17.47 15.20
C ASP A 86 -7.09 -16.02 15.52
N ALA A 87 -8.36 -15.76 15.24
CA ALA A 87 -8.95 -14.43 15.36
C ALA A 87 -9.52 -14.15 16.75
N SER A 88 -9.56 -15.13 17.66
CA SER A 88 -10.31 -15.07 18.93
C SER A 88 -9.91 -13.88 19.80
N GLU A 89 -8.60 -13.64 19.95
CA GLU A 89 -8.09 -12.51 20.71
C GLU A 89 -8.43 -11.16 20.03
N TYR A 90 -8.28 -11.10 18.71
CA TYR A 90 -8.54 -9.87 17.93
C TYR A 90 -10.04 -9.56 17.87
N GLN A 91 -10.89 -10.57 17.79
CA GLN A 91 -12.35 -10.40 17.88
C GLN A 91 -12.74 -9.83 19.25
N THR A 92 -12.18 -10.36 20.34
CA THR A 92 -12.41 -9.83 21.70
C THR A 92 -12.02 -8.36 21.81
N LYS A 93 -10.90 -7.95 21.18
CA LYS A 93 -10.47 -6.53 21.15
C LYS A 93 -11.47 -5.64 20.40
N VAL A 94 -12.05 -6.15 19.31
CA VAL A 94 -13.11 -5.44 18.56
C VAL A 94 -14.35 -5.28 19.44
N ASP A 95 -14.78 -6.35 20.16
CA ASP A 95 -15.96 -6.33 20.99
C ASP A 95 -15.78 -5.36 22.18
N MET A 96 -14.59 -5.35 22.80
CA MET A 96 -14.24 -4.37 23.85
C MET A 96 -14.30 -2.94 23.31
N ALA A 97 -13.66 -2.65 22.18
CA ALA A 97 -13.66 -1.32 21.58
C ALA A 97 -15.08 -0.87 21.17
N ASN A 98 -15.92 -1.81 20.74
CA ASN A 98 -17.31 -1.53 20.43
C ASN A 98 -18.14 -1.18 21.69
N ALA A 99 -17.95 -1.91 22.78
CA ALA A 99 -18.59 -1.63 24.05
C ALA A 99 -18.16 -0.25 24.62
N GLU A 100 -16.87 0.10 24.51
CA GLU A 100 -16.37 1.42 24.91
C GLU A 100 -16.96 2.55 24.06
N LEU A 101 -17.10 2.35 22.74
CA LEU A 101 -17.74 3.32 21.86
C LEU A 101 -19.21 3.52 22.29
N GLN A 102 -19.95 2.45 22.47
CA GLN A 102 -21.35 2.51 22.93
C GLN A 102 -21.49 3.23 24.27
N SER A 103 -20.59 2.97 25.23
CA SER A 103 -20.57 3.67 26.51
C SER A 103 -20.33 5.18 26.34
N SER A 104 -19.40 5.57 25.46
CA SER A 104 -19.11 6.97 25.16
C SER A 104 -20.31 7.67 24.49
N GLU A 105 -21.00 6.99 23.57
CA GLU A 105 -22.21 7.50 22.91
C GLU A 105 -23.34 7.74 23.92
N ARG A 106 -23.56 6.80 24.87
CA ARG A 106 -24.56 6.96 25.93
C ARG A 106 -24.21 8.09 26.88
N ASN A 107 -22.95 8.25 27.25
CA ASN A 107 -22.51 9.37 28.06
C ASN A 107 -22.76 10.72 27.36
N ALA A 108 -22.46 10.84 26.08
CA ALA A 108 -22.73 12.06 25.33
C ALA A 108 -24.24 12.35 25.22
N GLU A 109 -25.08 11.31 25.08
CA GLU A 109 -26.54 11.44 25.08
C GLU A 109 -27.05 12.00 26.40
N VAL A 110 -26.52 11.50 27.54
CA VAL A 110 -26.87 12.01 28.89
C VAL A 110 -26.50 13.49 29.01
N LEU A 111 -25.29 13.87 28.63
CA LEU A 111 -24.83 15.27 28.68
C LEU A 111 -25.66 16.19 27.76
N SER A 112 -26.02 15.71 26.58
CA SER A 112 -26.91 16.48 25.68
C SER A 112 -28.29 16.70 26.32
N LYS A 113 -28.89 15.70 26.93
CA LYS A 113 -30.18 15.85 27.66
C LYS A 113 -30.05 16.78 28.85
N THR A 114 -28.91 16.77 29.55
CA THR A 114 -28.64 17.72 30.64
C THR A 114 -28.55 19.16 30.14
N ALA A 115 -27.89 19.37 29.02
CA ALA A 115 -27.82 20.68 28.34
C ALA A 115 -29.20 21.17 27.90
N ASP A 116 -30.03 20.28 27.38
CA ASP A 116 -31.42 20.60 26.96
C ASP A 116 -32.28 20.99 28.21
N ALA A 117 -32.13 20.26 29.30
CA ALA A 117 -32.84 20.58 30.55
C ALA A 117 -32.41 21.96 31.10
N ALA A 118 -31.10 22.27 31.06
CA ALA A 118 -30.60 23.59 31.45
C ALA A 118 -31.11 24.70 30.50
N ALA A 119 -31.21 24.45 29.21
CA ALA A 119 -31.80 25.37 28.24
C ALA A 119 -33.31 25.63 28.50
N ASN A 120 -34.06 24.60 28.85
CA ASN A 120 -35.48 24.77 29.26
C ASN A 120 -35.65 25.60 30.52
N SER A 121 -34.71 25.51 31.48
CA SER A 121 -34.72 26.37 32.69
C SER A 121 -34.66 27.86 32.34
N ILE A 122 -33.95 28.28 31.30
CA ILE A 122 -33.91 29.66 30.83
C ILE A 122 -35.31 30.18 30.47
N SER A 123 -36.14 29.39 29.82
CA SER A 123 -37.49 29.79 29.43
C SER A 123 -38.41 30.03 30.65
N VAL A 124 -38.24 29.22 31.69
CA VAL A 124 -38.97 29.41 32.95
C VAL A 124 -38.53 30.71 33.64
N GLN A 125 -37.23 30.96 33.74
CA GLN A 125 -36.73 32.21 34.39
C GLN A 125 -37.08 33.44 33.55
N LYS A 126 -37.10 33.32 32.19
CA LYS A 126 -37.55 34.40 31.33
C LYS A 126 -39.02 34.77 31.58
N ALA A 127 -39.90 33.79 31.77
CA ALA A 127 -41.32 34.06 32.07
C ALA A 127 -41.47 34.77 33.44
N ARG A 128 -40.66 34.38 34.44
CA ARG A 128 -40.64 35.08 35.78
C ARG A 128 -40.13 36.50 35.63
N LEU A 129 -39.08 36.71 34.80
CA LEU A 129 -38.55 38.06 34.55
C LEU A 129 -39.60 38.99 33.91
N GLU A 130 -40.36 38.49 32.92
CA GLU A 130 -41.43 39.28 32.34
C GLU A 130 -42.55 39.60 33.29
N ALA A 131 -42.95 38.66 34.20
CA ALA A 131 -43.91 38.91 35.25
C ALA A 131 -43.44 40.00 36.27
N ALA A 132 -42.13 39.92 36.64
CA ALA A 132 -41.56 40.97 37.52
C ALA A 132 -41.53 42.37 36.86
N LYS A 133 -41.23 42.44 35.57
CA LYS A 133 -41.30 43.70 34.80
C LYS A 133 -42.69 44.31 34.82
N VAL A 134 -43.74 43.48 34.65
CA VAL A 134 -45.12 43.94 34.71
C VAL A 134 -45.47 44.46 36.13
N SER A 135 -45.01 43.78 37.21
CA SER A 135 -45.16 44.21 38.57
C SER A 135 -44.51 45.57 38.85
N VAL A 136 -43.29 45.78 38.38
CA VAL A 136 -42.61 47.09 38.48
C VAL A 136 -43.38 48.17 37.73
N TRP A 137 -43.85 47.90 36.49
CA TRP A 137 -44.63 48.84 35.75
C TRP A 137 -45.91 49.26 36.48
N GLN A 138 -46.66 48.32 37.07
CA GLN A 138 -47.86 48.56 37.82
C GLN A 138 -47.57 49.41 39.05
N THR A 139 -46.63 49.02 39.89
CA THR A 139 -46.27 49.76 41.12
C THR A 139 -45.68 51.14 40.84
N GLN A 140 -44.99 51.30 39.72
CA GLN A 140 -44.52 52.61 39.24
C GLN A 140 -45.66 53.55 38.85
N GLN A 141 -46.71 53.03 38.19
CA GLN A 141 -47.90 53.83 37.88
C GLN A 141 -48.61 54.28 39.15
N ASP A 142 -48.75 53.39 40.14
CA ASP A 142 -49.34 53.69 41.45
C ASP A 142 -48.53 54.73 42.20
N TYR A 143 -47.21 54.56 42.27
CA TYR A 143 -46.29 55.51 42.89
C TYR A 143 -46.42 56.91 42.24
N ASN A 144 -46.40 57.01 40.92
CA ASN A 144 -46.51 58.25 40.20
C ASN A 144 -47.86 58.91 40.44
N ARG A 145 -48.96 58.14 40.51
CA ARG A 145 -50.31 58.64 40.80
C ARG A 145 -50.39 59.23 42.22
N PHE A 146 -49.93 58.47 43.27
CA PHE A 146 -49.94 58.93 44.65
C PHE A 146 -48.96 60.08 44.88
N LYS A 147 -47.86 60.16 44.16
CA LYS A 147 -46.95 61.29 44.18
C LYS A 147 -47.64 62.57 43.73
N ASN A 148 -48.35 62.58 42.56
CA ASN A 148 -49.07 63.74 42.06
C ASN A 148 -50.22 64.12 42.95
N LEU A 149 -50.97 63.19 43.56
CA LEU A 149 -52.07 63.49 44.53
C LEU A 149 -51.50 64.04 45.84
N PHE A 150 -50.36 63.64 46.32
CA PHE A 150 -49.70 64.15 47.52
C PHE A 150 -49.22 65.61 47.28
N GLU A 151 -48.61 65.86 46.11
CA GLU A 151 -48.21 67.23 45.71
C GLU A 151 -49.38 68.15 45.54
N ALA A 152 -50.60 67.67 45.20
CA ALA A 152 -51.85 68.38 45.10
C ALA A 152 -52.61 68.38 46.44
N GLU A 153 -52.04 67.97 47.57
CA GLU A 153 -52.63 67.85 48.89
C GLU A 153 -53.85 66.91 48.98
N ALA A 154 -54.06 66.06 47.99
CA ALA A 154 -55.24 65.18 47.86
C ALA A 154 -54.98 63.76 48.35
N ALA A 155 -53.74 63.42 48.81
CA ALA A 155 -53.36 62.11 49.40
C ALA A 155 -52.58 62.34 50.72
N THR A 156 -52.65 61.34 51.64
CA THR A 156 -51.89 61.39 52.92
C THR A 156 -50.44 60.98 52.69
N ARG A 157 -49.51 61.43 53.50
CA ARG A 157 -48.10 61.03 53.45
C ARG A 157 -47.94 59.53 53.58
N GLN A 158 -48.73 58.85 54.43
CA GLN A 158 -48.72 57.40 54.59
C GLN A 158 -49.05 56.70 53.27
N GLN A 159 -50.02 57.16 52.48
CA GLN A 159 -50.38 56.60 51.15
C GLN A 159 -49.24 56.75 50.17
N TYR A 160 -48.61 57.95 50.14
CA TYR A 160 -47.40 58.14 49.27
C TYR A 160 -46.23 57.23 49.66
N ASP A 161 -45.89 57.15 51.01
CA ASP A 161 -44.79 56.34 51.52
C ASP A 161 -45.04 54.84 51.21
N ASN A 162 -46.28 54.34 51.38
CA ASN A 162 -46.65 52.98 51.02
C ASN A 162 -46.50 52.66 49.52
N ALA A 163 -46.93 53.56 48.64
CA ALA A 163 -46.78 53.37 47.20
C ALA A 163 -45.31 53.39 46.77
N LYS A 164 -44.51 54.27 47.38
CA LYS A 164 -43.05 54.29 47.17
C LYS A 164 -42.38 53.00 47.61
N ALA A 165 -42.69 52.53 48.80
CA ALA A 165 -42.15 51.28 49.34
C ALA A 165 -42.51 50.07 48.46
N ALA A 166 -43.77 50.00 47.97
CA ALA A 166 -44.19 48.94 47.06
C ALA A 166 -43.40 48.97 45.76
N TYR A 167 -43.14 50.16 45.16
CA TYR A 167 -42.32 50.32 43.97
C TYR A 167 -40.85 49.91 44.22
N ASP A 168 -40.24 50.37 45.34
CA ASP A 168 -38.86 50.02 45.69
C ASP A 168 -38.69 48.48 45.92
N ILE A 169 -39.68 47.83 46.53
CA ILE A 169 -39.71 46.36 46.69
C ILE A 169 -39.79 45.67 45.32
N ALA A 170 -40.66 46.13 44.43
CA ALA A 170 -40.79 45.53 43.10
C ALA A 170 -39.51 45.68 42.24
N LEU A 171 -38.79 46.81 42.40
CA LEU A 171 -37.49 47.01 41.73
C LEU A 171 -36.44 46.04 42.26
N ALA A 172 -36.37 45.89 43.60
CA ALA A 172 -35.42 44.91 44.22
C ALA A 172 -35.74 43.48 43.74
N GLN A 173 -37.04 43.12 43.67
CA GLN A 173 -37.48 41.83 43.17
C GLN A 173 -37.10 41.60 41.69
N LEU A 174 -37.30 42.63 40.82
CA LEU A 174 -36.87 42.58 39.42
C LEU A 174 -35.37 42.34 39.31
N HIS A 175 -34.57 43.05 40.10
CA HIS A 175 -33.11 42.86 40.14
C HIS A 175 -32.74 41.41 40.50
N ALA A 176 -33.31 40.85 41.57
CA ALA A 176 -33.06 39.48 41.99
C ALA A 176 -33.40 38.44 40.91
N ILE A 177 -34.57 38.58 40.25
CA ILE A 177 -35.00 37.68 39.17
C ILE A 177 -34.13 37.86 37.92
N THR A 178 -33.63 39.10 37.67
CA THR A 178 -32.66 39.31 36.56
C THR A 178 -31.37 38.52 36.77
N GLU A 179 -30.85 38.52 38.01
CA GLU A 179 -29.64 37.73 38.33
C GLU A 179 -29.90 36.24 38.29
N GLU A 180 -31.09 35.75 38.68
CA GLU A 180 -31.48 34.34 38.49
C GLU A 180 -31.54 33.96 37.02
N TYR A 181 -32.06 34.82 36.14
CA TYR A 181 -32.08 34.60 34.70
C TYR A 181 -30.66 34.54 34.08
N ASN A 182 -29.79 35.48 34.47
CA ASN A 182 -28.38 35.51 34.06
C ASN A 182 -27.66 34.24 34.49
N SER A 183 -27.89 33.78 35.74
CA SER A 183 -27.33 32.54 36.29
C SER A 183 -27.80 31.32 35.49
N ALA A 184 -29.09 31.25 35.12
CA ALA A 184 -29.61 30.17 34.30
C ALA A 184 -28.95 30.12 32.88
N GLN A 185 -28.70 31.30 32.28
CA GLN A 185 -28.00 31.43 30.98
C GLN A 185 -26.55 30.89 31.08
N LEU A 186 -25.83 31.30 32.12
CA LEU A 186 -24.46 30.85 32.37
C LEU A 186 -24.40 29.33 32.57
N ASN A 187 -25.34 28.78 33.38
CA ASN A 187 -25.44 27.34 33.61
C ASN A 187 -25.72 26.58 32.28
N SER A 188 -26.66 27.04 31.46
CA SER A 188 -26.93 26.43 30.15
C SER A 188 -25.70 26.46 29.24
N SER A 189 -24.97 27.57 29.24
CA SER A 189 -23.73 27.69 28.44
C SER A 189 -22.65 26.73 28.91
N LYS A 190 -22.52 26.54 30.24
CA LYS A 190 -21.61 25.57 30.84
C LYS A 190 -21.96 24.13 30.46
N GLU A 191 -23.24 23.75 30.55
CA GLU A 191 -23.66 22.39 30.21
C GLU A 191 -23.47 22.10 28.72
N LYS A 192 -23.72 23.07 27.80
CA LYS A 192 -23.38 22.96 26.37
C LYS A 192 -21.88 22.81 26.13
N ALA A 193 -21.05 23.52 26.89
CA ALA A 193 -19.60 23.39 26.80
C ALA A 193 -19.12 21.99 27.23
N ASN A 194 -19.77 21.38 28.24
CA ASN A 194 -19.47 20.02 28.69
C ASN A 194 -19.80 18.94 27.64
N GLU A 195 -20.72 19.19 26.72
CA GLU A 195 -21.09 18.27 25.63
C GLU A 195 -19.96 18.10 24.60
N LEU A 196 -19.19 19.15 24.32
CA LEU A 196 -18.16 19.15 23.29
C LEU A 196 -17.05 18.10 23.52
N PRO A 197 -16.45 17.99 24.73
CA PRO A 197 -15.46 16.94 25.01
C PRO A 197 -16.04 15.52 24.90
N ALA A 198 -17.31 15.32 25.28
CA ALA A 198 -17.96 14.03 25.16
C ALA A 198 -18.14 13.62 23.69
N ARG A 199 -18.54 14.53 22.83
CA ARG A 199 -18.59 14.30 21.35
C ARG A 199 -17.22 14.03 20.78
N ALA A 200 -16.17 14.72 21.22
CA ALA A 200 -14.80 14.44 20.81
C ALA A 200 -14.35 13.04 21.21
N ASN A 201 -14.73 12.60 22.43
CA ASN A 201 -14.40 11.26 22.93
C ASN A 201 -15.05 10.13 22.09
N ILE A 202 -16.25 10.33 21.55
CA ILE A 202 -16.86 9.37 20.60
C ILE A 202 -15.93 9.15 19.39
N ASN A 203 -15.35 10.21 18.83
CA ASN A 203 -14.45 10.08 17.69
C ASN A 203 -13.17 9.29 18.04
N ILE A 204 -12.64 9.49 19.25
CA ILE A 204 -11.49 8.72 19.77
C ILE A 204 -11.86 7.24 19.87
N LYS A 205 -13.01 6.91 20.47
CA LYS A 205 -13.46 5.52 20.62
C LYS A 205 -13.81 4.87 19.28
N LYS A 206 -14.37 5.64 18.34
CA LYS A 206 -14.61 5.18 16.96
C LYS A 206 -13.29 4.84 16.23
N ALA A 207 -12.28 5.67 16.38
CA ALA A 207 -10.94 5.39 15.82
C ALA A 207 -10.32 4.13 16.46
N ALA A 208 -10.46 3.94 17.79
CA ALA A 208 -9.99 2.75 18.47
C ALA A 208 -10.69 1.48 17.97
N LYS A 209 -12.02 1.52 17.76
CA LYS A 209 -12.78 0.41 17.14
C LYS A 209 -12.27 0.10 15.73
N THR A 210 -12.07 1.12 14.88
CA THR A 210 -11.56 0.95 13.52
C THR A 210 -10.17 0.31 13.54
N ASN A 211 -9.30 0.71 14.46
CA ASN A 211 -7.99 0.12 14.63
C ASN A 211 -8.07 -1.37 15.04
N ALA A 212 -8.93 -1.71 16.01
CA ALA A 212 -9.14 -3.11 16.40
C ALA A 212 -9.67 -3.97 15.22
N GLN A 213 -10.58 -3.43 14.42
CA GLN A 213 -11.09 -4.08 13.20
C GLN A 213 -9.99 -4.28 12.15
N LEU A 214 -9.06 -3.33 12.01
CA LEU A 214 -7.93 -3.45 11.11
C LEU A 214 -7.03 -4.62 11.52
N PHE A 215 -6.69 -4.75 12.82
CA PHE A 215 -5.92 -5.89 13.32
C PHE A 215 -6.66 -7.21 13.13
N LEU A 216 -7.98 -7.24 13.34
CA LEU A 216 -8.80 -8.41 13.05
C LEU A 216 -8.73 -8.79 11.56
N SER A 217 -8.73 -7.83 10.65
CA SER A 217 -8.62 -8.11 9.21
C SER A 217 -7.29 -8.76 8.84
N TYR A 218 -6.22 -8.52 9.59
CA TYR A 218 -4.90 -9.13 9.36
C TYR A 218 -4.83 -10.61 9.76
N THR A 219 -5.85 -11.14 10.43
CA THR A 219 -5.95 -12.59 10.72
C THR A 219 -6.18 -13.42 9.47
N VAL A 220 -6.72 -12.81 8.40
CA VAL A 220 -6.92 -13.45 7.09
C VAL A 220 -5.83 -12.94 6.16
N VAL A 221 -4.90 -13.81 5.82
CA VAL A 221 -3.78 -13.48 4.92
C VAL A 221 -4.16 -13.89 3.49
N THR A 222 -4.12 -12.93 2.58
CA THR A 222 -4.54 -13.11 1.19
C THR A 222 -3.41 -12.91 0.19
N ALA A 223 -3.56 -13.47 -1.01
CA ALA A 223 -2.64 -13.27 -2.13
C ALA A 223 -2.73 -11.82 -2.65
N PRO A 224 -1.59 -11.12 -2.83
CA PRO A 224 -1.55 -9.73 -3.29
C PRO A 224 -1.81 -9.58 -4.79
N TYR A 225 -1.53 -10.60 -5.59
CA TYR A 225 -1.70 -10.67 -7.04
C TYR A 225 -1.82 -12.13 -7.51
N ASP A 226 -2.18 -12.32 -8.77
CA ASP A 226 -2.29 -13.62 -9.42
C ASP A 226 -0.91 -14.27 -9.58
N GLY A 227 -0.79 -15.55 -9.23
CA GLY A 227 0.50 -16.23 -9.32
C GLY A 227 0.52 -17.61 -8.69
N PHE A 228 1.70 -18.14 -8.50
CA PHE A 228 1.91 -19.44 -7.88
C PHE A 228 2.43 -19.28 -6.45
N VAL A 229 1.86 -20.01 -5.51
CA VAL A 229 2.39 -20.05 -4.15
C VAL A 229 3.62 -20.98 -4.13
N GLY A 230 4.69 -20.52 -3.51
CA GLY A 230 5.92 -21.30 -3.36
C GLY A 230 5.82 -22.38 -2.29
N LYS A 231 6.99 -22.81 -1.78
CA LYS A 231 7.09 -23.87 -0.77
C LYS A 231 6.32 -23.50 0.50
N ARG A 232 5.56 -24.45 1.03
CA ARG A 232 4.86 -24.34 2.30
C ARG A 232 5.82 -24.58 3.47
N THR A 233 6.11 -23.53 4.24
CA THR A 233 7.00 -23.60 5.40
C THR A 233 6.28 -23.56 6.74
N ILE A 234 4.95 -23.43 6.71
CA ILE A 234 4.10 -23.22 7.88
C ILE A 234 3.06 -24.33 8.01
N GLN A 235 2.63 -24.59 9.24
CA GLN A 235 1.66 -25.63 9.58
C GLN A 235 0.55 -25.10 10.48
N PRO A 236 -0.69 -25.64 10.41
CA PRO A 236 -1.74 -25.36 11.40
C PRO A 236 -1.25 -25.66 12.82
N GLY A 237 -1.61 -24.81 13.77
CA GLY A 237 -1.16 -24.87 15.17
C GLY A 237 0.19 -24.23 15.44
N GLN A 238 0.94 -23.82 14.42
CA GLN A 238 2.21 -23.14 14.58
C GLN A 238 1.97 -21.68 15.02
N PHE A 239 2.79 -21.20 15.98
CA PHE A 239 2.83 -19.78 16.35
C PHE A 239 3.69 -19.01 15.36
N VAL A 240 3.18 -17.89 14.87
CA VAL A 240 3.89 -16.94 13.98
C VAL A 240 4.02 -15.58 14.64
N LYS A 241 5.14 -14.91 14.34
CA LYS A 241 5.43 -13.56 14.84
C LYS A 241 5.12 -12.52 13.75
N GLU A 242 4.92 -11.31 14.18
CA GLU A 242 4.86 -10.16 13.26
C GLU A 242 6.16 -10.07 12.43
N GLY A 243 6.03 -9.81 11.12
CA GLY A 243 7.15 -9.76 10.17
C GLY A 243 7.66 -11.12 9.70
N GLN A 244 7.18 -12.25 10.25
CA GLN A 244 7.58 -13.58 9.82
C GLN A 244 7.02 -13.91 8.44
N THR A 245 7.88 -14.35 7.51
CA THR A 245 7.45 -14.82 6.19
C THR A 245 6.65 -16.11 6.32
N LEU A 246 5.46 -16.13 5.73
CA LEU A 246 4.52 -17.24 5.78
C LEU A 246 4.51 -18.05 4.49
N ALA A 247 4.58 -17.38 3.35
CA ALA A 247 4.62 -17.95 2.01
C ALA A 247 5.33 -17.00 1.06
N ASN A 248 5.67 -17.47 -0.13
CA ASN A 248 6.12 -16.63 -1.24
C ASN A 248 5.09 -16.74 -2.36
N VAL A 249 4.69 -15.63 -2.96
CA VAL A 249 3.87 -15.63 -4.18
C VAL A 249 4.76 -15.21 -5.34
N ILE A 250 4.76 -16.03 -6.40
CA ILE A 250 5.57 -15.87 -7.61
C ILE A 250 4.62 -15.41 -8.72
N SER A 251 4.86 -14.21 -9.28
CA SER A 251 3.99 -13.64 -10.30
C SER A 251 4.05 -14.40 -11.63
N GLU A 252 3.03 -14.24 -12.47
CA GLU A 252 3.07 -14.79 -13.83
C GLU A 252 3.98 -13.98 -14.78
N GLU A 253 4.25 -12.72 -14.43
CA GLU A 253 5.08 -11.85 -15.27
C GLU A 253 6.53 -12.35 -15.27
N LYS A 254 7.03 -12.61 -16.48
CA LYS A 254 8.37 -13.13 -16.71
C LYS A 254 9.18 -12.18 -17.58
N TRP A 255 10.44 -12.02 -17.20
CA TRP A 255 11.42 -11.32 -17.99
C TRP A 255 12.73 -12.09 -17.97
N ILE A 256 13.71 -11.63 -18.73
CA ILE A 256 15.05 -12.17 -18.70
C ILE A 256 15.99 -11.09 -18.20
N ASN A 257 16.85 -11.46 -17.29
CA ASN A 257 17.99 -10.68 -16.88
C ASN A 257 19.24 -11.27 -17.61
N ALA A 258 19.73 -10.55 -18.63
CA ALA A 258 20.81 -11.00 -19.49
C ALA A 258 22.05 -10.12 -19.28
N ASN A 259 23.18 -10.71 -18.96
CA ASN A 259 24.44 -10.02 -18.75
C ASN A 259 25.25 -10.01 -20.06
N PHE A 260 25.34 -8.86 -20.69
CA PHE A 260 26.17 -8.65 -21.88
C PHE A 260 27.52 -8.04 -21.51
N ARG A 261 28.56 -8.36 -22.28
CA ARG A 261 29.88 -7.74 -22.12
C ARG A 261 29.83 -6.26 -22.51
N GLU A 262 30.58 -5.43 -21.84
CA GLU A 262 30.72 -4.00 -22.14
C GLU A 262 31.00 -3.75 -23.62
N THR A 263 31.87 -4.57 -24.23
CA THR A 263 32.24 -4.49 -25.65
C THR A 263 31.11 -4.81 -26.62
N GLN A 264 30.01 -5.40 -26.15
CA GLN A 264 28.87 -5.77 -26.98
C GLN A 264 27.77 -4.69 -27.00
N LEU A 265 27.83 -3.70 -26.09
CA LEU A 265 26.79 -2.69 -25.93
C LEU A 265 26.63 -1.76 -27.12
N GLU A 266 27.71 -1.46 -27.82
CA GLU A 266 27.68 -0.58 -29.01
C GLU A 266 26.67 -1.06 -30.08
N ASN A 267 26.45 -2.37 -30.10
CA ASN A 267 25.61 -3.04 -31.12
C ASN A 267 24.18 -3.32 -30.59
N LEU A 268 23.81 -2.84 -29.40
CA LEU A 268 22.53 -3.10 -28.76
C LEU A 268 21.84 -1.77 -28.42
N SER A 269 20.53 -1.73 -28.64
CA SER A 269 19.69 -0.60 -28.22
C SER A 269 18.36 -1.07 -27.63
N GLU A 270 17.67 -0.20 -26.92
CA GLU A 270 16.31 -0.47 -26.45
C GLU A 270 15.39 -0.73 -27.66
N GLY A 271 14.52 -1.72 -27.52
CA GLY A 271 13.63 -2.18 -28.58
C GLY A 271 14.24 -3.21 -29.53
N THR A 272 15.55 -3.50 -29.47
CA THR A 272 16.19 -4.54 -30.29
C THR A 272 15.50 -5.89 -30.06
N VAL A 273 15.12 -6.53 -31.17
CA VAL A 273 14.49 -7.86 -31.15
C VAL A 273 15.55 -8.91 -30.86
N VAL A 274 15.25 -9.79 -29.93
CA VAL A 274 16.14 -10.89 -29.56
C VAL A 274 15.44 -12.24 -29.72
N THR A 275 16.23 -13.25 -30.09
CA THR A 275 15.81 -14.65 -30.03
C THR A 275 16.33 -15.28 -28.74
N ILE A 276 15.44 -15.93 -28.02
CA ILE A 276 15.68 -16.51 -26.71
C ILE A 276 15.60 -18.02 -26.84
N GLN A 277 16.66 -18.70 -26.46
CA GLN A 277 16.75 -20.16 -26.44
C GLN A 277 16.87 -20.61 -24.98
N VAL A 278 15.90 -21.40 -24.52
CA VAL A 278 15.87 -21.88 -23.11
C VAL A 278 16.54 -23.25 -23.06
N ASP A 279 17.52 -23.42 -22.19
CA ASP A 279 18.30 -24.67 -22.08
C ASP A 279 17.42 -25.88 -21.79
N ALA A 280 16.38 -25.70 -20.96
CA ALA A 280 15.42 -26.77 -20.66
C ALA A 280 14.55 -27.18 -21.87
N PHE A 281 14.44 -26.33 -22.89
CA PHE A 281 13.60 -26.55 -24.09
C PHE A 281 14.33 -26.21 -25.38
N PRO A 282 15.39 -26.94 -25.77
CA PRO A 282 16.28 -26.58 -26.88
C PRO A 282 15.61 -26.54 -28.24
N LYS A 283 14.43 -27.18 -28.39
CA LYS A 283 13.64 -27.17 -29.64
C LYS A 283 12.68 -25.97 -29.75
N LEU A 284 12.49 -25.23 -28.68
CA LEU A 284 11.62 -24.06 -28.61
C LEU A 284 12.48 -22.79 -28.64
N SER A 285 12.12 -21.85 -29.49
CA SER A 285 12.70 -20.51 -29.48
C SER A 285 11.63 -19.49 -29.18
N PHE A 286 11.95 -18.55 -28.31
CA PHE A 286 11.07 -17.46 -27.96
C PHE A 286 11.62 -16.16 -28.52
N LYS A 287 10.76 -15.17 -28.69
CA LYS A 287 11.13 -13.82 -29.11
C LYS A 287 10.95 -12.86 -27.95
N GLY A 288 11.80 -11.88 -27.88
CA GLY A 288 11.70 -10.79 -26.90
C GLY A 288 12.26 -9.50 -27.46
N LYS A 289 12.20 -8.47 -26.65
CA LYS A 289 12.79 -7.16 -26.93
C LYS A 289 13.59 -6.68 -25.76
N ILE A 290 14.70 -6.03 -26.02
CA ILE A 290 15.46 -5.30 -25.02
C ILE A 290 14.55 -4.20 -24.48
N HIS A 291 14.31 -4.22 -23.18
CA HIS A 291 13.45 -3.24 -22.49
C HIS A 291 14.28 -2.10 -21.93
N SER A 292 15.38 -2.40 -21.23
CA SER A 292 16.23 -1.40 -20.59
C SER A 292 17.62 -1.95 -20.30
N PHE A 293 18.59 -1.05 -20.20
CA PHE A 293 19.94 -1.31 -19.78
C PHE A 293 20.11 -0.91 -18.32
N SER A 294 20.85 -1.72 -17.54
CA SER A 294 21.22 -1.32 -16.19
C SER A 294 22.13 -0.10 -16.22
N PRO A 295 21.93 0.90 -15.33
CA PRO A 295 22.77 2.10 -15.27
C PRO A 295 24.18 1.83 -14.74
N ALA A 296 24.45 0.62 -14.24
CA ALA A 296 25.76 0.23 -13.72
C ALA A 296 26.06 -1.24 -14.02
N SER A 297 27.36 -1.59 -14.02
CA SER A 297 27.81 -2.98 -14.16
C SER A 297 27.42 -3.83 -12.95
N GLY A 298 27.24 -5.13 -13.16
CA GLY A 298 26.90 -6.07 -12.09
C GLY A 298 27.87 -6.04 -10.91
N SER A 299 29.16 -5.76 -11.15
CA SER A 299 30.16 -5.64 -10.11
C SER A 299 29.93 -4.47 -9.14
N LYS A 300 29.27 -3.37 -9.57
CA LYS A 300 28.93 -2.21 -8.73
C LYS A 300 27.76 -2.51 -7.78
N PHE A 301 26.89 -3.46 -8.11
CA PHE A 301 25.79 -3.90 -7.25
C PHE A 301 26.16 -5.09 -6.35
N SER A 302 27.41 -5.58 -6.43
CA SER A 302 27.86 -6.65 -5.54
C SER A 302 27.98 -6.16 -4.09
N VAL A 303 27.51 -6.99 -3.16
CA VAL A 303 27.60 -6.74 -1.70
C VAL A 303 29.09 -6.66 -1.25
N ILE A 304 30.01 -7.32 -1.99
CA ILE A 304 31.45 -7.26 -1.77
C ILE A 304 32.07 -6.67 -3.05
N PRO A 305 32.36 -5.37 -3.09
CA PRO A 305 33.07 -4.78 -4.23
C PRO A 305 34.46 -5.39 -4.34
N GLN A 306 34.87 -5.76 -5.56
CA GLN A 306 36.26 -6.16 -5.79
C GLN A 306 37.14 -4.91 -5.72
N ASP A 307 37.88 -4.78 -4.63
CA ASP A 307 38.90 -3.71 -4.47
C ASP A 307 40.26 -4.28 -4.86
N ASN A 308 40.89 -3.66 -5.85
CA ASN A 308 42.26 -4.00 -6.28
C ASN A 308 43.29 -3.26 -5.39
N ALA A 309 43.34 -3.63 -4.09
CA ALA A 309 44.19 -3.00 -3.09
C ALA A 309 45.73 -3.27 -3.31
N THR A 310 46.10 -4.09 -4.29
CA THR A 310 47.51 -4.55 -4.48
C THR A 310 48.33 -3.75 -5.48
N GLY A 311 47.84 -2.61 -5.97
CA GLY A 311 48.63 -1.68 -6.79
C GLY A 311 48.79 -2.04 -8.28
N ASN A 312 48.43 -3.24 -8.71
CA ASN A 312 48.43 -3.63 -10.12
C ASN A 312 47.00 -3.62 -10.66
N PHE A 313 46.71 -2.65 -11.55
CA PHE A 313 45.41 -2.60 -12.25
C PHE A 313 45.33 -3.70 -13.31
N VAL A 314 44.45 -4.69 -13.12
CA VAL A 314 44.08 -5.68 -14.12
C VAL A 314 42.70 -5.28 -14.68
N LYS A 315 42.64 -5.00 -15.98
CA LYS A 315 41.38 -4.73 -16.69
C LYS A 315 40.53 -6.01 -16.69
N ILE A 316 39.48 -6.05 -15.87
CA ILE A 316 38.51 -7.13 -15.85
C ILE A 316 37.34 -6.74 -16.75
N GLU A 317 36.94 -7.64 -17.64
CA GLU A 317 35.77 -7.45 -18.52
C GLU A 317 34.51 -7.28 -17.69
N GLN A 318 33.83 -6.13 -17.82
CA GLN A 318 32.59 -5.82 -17.12
C GLN A 318 31.39 -6.37 -17.88
N ARG A 319 30.36 -6.80 -17.12
CA ARG A 319 29.08 -7.22 -17.67
C ARG A 319 28.00 -6.25 -17.24
N ILE A 320 27.15 -5.86 -18.17
CA ILE A 320 26.03 -4.95 -17.97
C ILE A 320 24.74 -5.77 -18.01
N PRO A 321 23.94 -5.77 -16.93
CA PRO A 321 22.62 -6.40 -16.92
C PRO A 321 21.66 -5.68 -17.88
N ILE A 322 20.95 -6.43 -18.70
CA ILE A 322 19.94 -5.93 -19.63
C ILE A 322 18.64 -6.68 -19.35
N LYS A 323 17.57 -5.93 -19.15
CA LYS A 323 16.22 -6.50 -19.01
C LYS A 323 15.62 -6.73 -20.39
N ILE A 324 15.19 -7.97 -20.65
CA ILE A 324 14.54 -8.39 -21.88
C ILE A 324 13.14 -8.87 -21.54
N VAL A 325 12.14 -8.36 -22.25
CA VAL A 325 10.73 -8.74 -22.08
C VAL A 325 10.32 -9.65 -23.23
N PHE A 326 9.61 -10.72 -22.89
CA PHE A 326 9.06 -11.64 -23.88
C PHE A 326 7.97 -10.97 -24.73
N ASP A 327 7.82 -11.40 -25.98
CA ASP A 327 6.70 -10.99 -26.82
C ASP A 327 5.38 -11.56 -26.21
N PRO A 328 4.34 -10.72 -25.97
CA PRO A 328 3.13 -11.11 -25.25
C PRO A 328 2.30 -12.21 -25.95
N LYS A 329 2.54 -12.51 -27.21
CA LYS A 329 1.80 -13.52 -27.99
C LYS A 329 2.30 -14.96 -27.79
N GLN A 330 3.26 -15.19 -26.91
CA GLN A 330 3.90 -16.48 -26.72
C GLN A 330 3.41 -17.21 -25.46
N ASP A 331 3.32 -18.54 -25.53
CA ASP A 331 3.01 -19.36 -24.35
C ASP A 331 4.23 -19.54 -23.46
N LEU A 332 4.24 -18.83 -22.34
CA LEU A 332 5.32 -18.85 -21.35
C LEU A 332 5.01 -19.77 -20.15
N LYS A 333 3.92 -20.57 -20.19
CA LYS A 333 3.45 -21.37 -19.04
C LYS A 333 4.48 -22.39 -18.54
N LYS A 334 5.33 -22.91 -19.45
CA LYS A 334 6.36 -23.89 -19.11
C LYS A 334 7.64 -23.27 -18.51
N LEU A 335 7.83 -21.97 -18.68
CA LEU A 335 9.03 -21.27 -18.19
C LEU A 335 8.92 -21.00 -16.68
N ARG A 336 10.05 -21.08 -16.00
CA ARG A 336 10.16 -20.84 -14.56
C ARG A 336 11.35 -19.91 -14.28
N ALA A 337 11.25 -19.11 -13.21
CA ALA A 337 12.38 -18.30 -12.73
C ALA A 337 13.60 -19.20 -12.45
N GLY A 338 14.77 -18.68 -12.72
CA GLY A 338 16.05 -19.41 -12.56
C GLY A 338 16.43 -20.31 -13.70
N MET A 339 15.60 -20.49 -14.76
CA MET A 339 16.00 -21.21 -15.95
C MET A 339 17.04 -20.41 -16.74
N ASN A 340 18.12 -21.08 -17.16
CA ASN A 340 19.17 -20.51 -17.98
C ASN A 340 18.68 -20.39 -19.43
N VAL A 341 19.13 -19.32 -20.08
CA VAL A 341 18.78 -19.03 -21.49
C VAL A 341 19.98 -18.49 -22.23
N VAL A 342 20.01 -18.75 -23.54
CA VAL A 342 20.94 -18.14 -24.47
C VAL A 342 20.19 -17.08 -25.27
N ILE A 343 20.75 -15.88 -25.33
CA ILE A 343 20.17 -14.76 -26.04
C ILE A 343 20.97 -14.49 -27.31
N HIS A 344 20.25 -14.36 -28.43
CA HIS A 344 20.80 -13.94 -29.73
C HIS A 344 20.12 -12.61 -30.08
N ALA A 345 20.82 -11.51 -29.95
CA ALA A 345 20.37 -10.20 -30.40
C ALA A 345 20.80 -9.91 -31.83
N THR A 346 19.91 -9.38 -32.64
CA THR A 346 20.26 -8.94 -34.00
C THR A 346 21.10 -7.67 -33.94
N HIS A 347 22.21 -7.67 -34.65
CA HIS A 347 23.04 -6.48 -34.77
C HIS A 347 22.24 -5.35 -35.44
N GLN A 348 22.20 -4.19 -34.81
CA GLN A 348 21.72 -2.98 -35.50
C GLN A 348 22.87 -2.42 -36.33
N SER A 349 22.69 -2.39 -37.64
CA SER A 349 23.60 -1.74 -38.61
C SER A 349 23.36 -0.24 -38.59
#